data_e4cf852d8de19ac7d15428d138b889c6
#
_entry.id   e4cf852d8de19ac7d15428d138b889c6
#
_cell.length_a   1.000
_cell.length_b   1.000
_cell.length_c   1.000
_cell.angle_alpha   90.00
_cell.angle_beta   90.00
_cell.angle_gamma   90.00
#
_symmetry.space_group_name_H-M   'P 1'
#
loop_
_entity.id
_entity.type
_entity.pdbx_description
1 polymer ?
#
loop_
_entity_poly.entity_id
_entity_poly.type
_entity_poly.pdbx_seq_one_letter_code
_entity_poly.pdbx_strand_id
1 'polypeptide(L)'
;MTRYTIREVQTKKDLRRFIKFPFELYKGCDQYVPPLIKGQEHELMHAASLKYCTRKMWLAEDEKGKVVGRICAMINPRYNEKYGTKRARFGWFDLINDMDVAKLLFDAAESWAKDKGMDEIHGPLYYNTLGRQGMLVEGFDKLAPFTCLYNYPYYVDIVQKLGFEKECDWIQYRMPADQGVDEKMEAIAERMMGRYKVHKADFDKLKKDPESIAKFFKAYNESFDGIVHNFVPFTEEEIAEEVKQIMGQLDSRLCCVLMDEDGEVAAFGISTACVSRAMQKAKGRLFPFGWYHVLKALNDFEHVDLMIQGAAPKWQNTGISAVFHSMMARQYKDCGAKW
;
A
#
# COMPACT_ATOMS: atom_id res chain seq x y z
N MET A 1 26.79 30.37 -4.12
CA MET A 1 25.46 30.18 -4.71
C MET A 1 24.99 28.76 -4.38
N THR A 2 23.80 28.61 -3.83
CA THR A 2 23.24 27.27 -3.52
C THR A 2 22.91 26.57 -4.83
N ARG A 3 23.51 25.40 -5.07
CA ARG A 3 23.35 24.57 -6.27
C ARG A 3 21.90 24.13 -6.51
N TYR A 4 21.10 24.14 -5.47
CA TYR A 4 19.71 23.69 -5.50
C TYR A 4 18.79 24.69 -4.79
N THR A 5 17.52 24.73 -5.19
CA THR A 5 16.47 25.52 -4.57
C THR A 5 15.27 24.66 -4.20
N ILE A 6 14.58 25.05 -3.12
CA ILE A 6 13.32 24.39 -2.71
C ILE A 6 12.12 25.17 -3.23
N ARG A 7 11.15 24.49 -3.79
CA ARG A 7 9.89 25.04 -4.29
C ARG A 7 8.71 24.34 -3.66
N GLU A 8 7.82 25.07 -3.04
CA GLU A 8 6.53 24.55 -2.59
C GLU A 8 5.63 24.26 -3.80
N VAL A 9 4.91 23.14 -3.76
CA VAL A 9 3.93 22.74 -4.78
C VAL A 9 2.63 23.48 -4.53
N GLN A 10 2.36 24.54 -5.29
CA GLN A 10 1.17 25.37 -5.14
C GLN A 10 0.24 25.36 -6.36
N THR A 11 0.78 25.06 -7.53
CA THR A 11 0.04 25.10 -8.79
C THR A 11 -0.18 23.69 -9.37
N LYS A 12 -1.18 23.57 -10.26
CA LYS A 12 -1.39 22.32 -11.03
C LYS A 12 -0.16 21.94 -11.86
N LYS A 13 0.64 22.93 -12.29
CA LYS A 13 1.89 22.69 -13.01
C LYS A 13 2.93 22.07 -12.08
N ASP A 14 3.09 22.58 -10.86
CA ASP A 14 4.02 22.02 -9.88
C ASP A 14 3.60 20.62 -9.46
N LEU A 15 2.29 20.40 -9.20
CA LEU A 15 1.76 19.07 -8.89
C LEU A 15 2.07 18.04 -10.00
N ARG A 16 1.89 18.45 -11.26
CA ARG A 16 2.22 17.58 -12.38
C ARG A 16 3.69 17.24 -12.46
N ARG A 17 4.58 18.19 -12.14
CA ARG A 17 6.04 17.96 -12.05
C ARG A 17 6.37 17.02 -10.89
N PHE A 18 5.73 17.24 -9.74
CA PHE A 18 5.85 16.39 -8.55
C PHE A 18 5.50 14.94 -8.85
N ILE A 19 4.34 14.69 -9.48
CA ILE A 19 3.88 13.34 -9.84
C ILE A 19 4.79 12.69 -10.89
N LYS A 20 5.30 13.45 -11.84
CA LYS A 20 6.09 12.92 -12.96
C LYS A 20 7.55 12.68 -12.65
N PHE A 21 8.10 13.29 -11.63
CA PHE A 21 9.53 13.18 -11.32
C PHE A 21 10.03 11.73 -11.21
N PRO A 22 9.35 10.78 -10.51
CA PRO A 22 9.82 9.40 -10.45
C PRO A 22 9.89 8.70 -11.80
N PHE A 23 9.02 9.06 -12.75
CA PHE A 23 9.05 8.48 -14.10
C PHE A 23 10.33 8.86 -14.86
N GLU A 24 10.92 10.01 -14.54
CA GLU A 24 12.19 10.45 -15.09
C GLU A 24 13.36 9.85 -14.32
N LEU A 25 13.26 9.83 -12.99
CA LEU A 25 14.30 9.31 -12.09
C LEU A 25 14.55 7.81 -12.33
N TYR A 26 13.49 7.01 -12.45
CA TYR A 26 13.56 5.57 -12.65
C TYR A 26 13.49 5.14 -14.12
N LYS A 27 13.74 6.06 -15.05
CA LYS A 27 13.74 5.72 -16.48
C LYS A 27 14.82 4.68 -16.78
N GLY A 28 14.39 3.53 -17.34
CA GLY A 28 15.27 2.41 -17.64
C GLY A 28 15.52 1.45 -16.46
N CYS A 29 14.85 1.65 -15.33
CA CYS A 29 14.87 0.71 -14.20
C CYS A 29 13.79 -0.36 -14.41
N ASP A 30 14.21 -1.59 -14.65
CA ASP A 30 13.31 -2.73 -14.92
C ASP A 30 12.55 -3.21 -13.68
N GLN A 31 12.97 -2.80 -12.50
CA GLN A 31 12.37 -3.16 -11.22
C GLN A 31 11.29 -2.16 -10.79
N TYR A 32 11.36 -0.92 -11.26
CA TYR A 32 10.41 0.12 -10.91
C TYR A 32 9.04 -0.09 -11.57
N VAL A 33 7.98 -0.06 -10.78
CA VAL A 33 6.59 -0.13 -11.24
C VAL A 33 5.91 1.23 -11.06
N PRO A 34 5.69 1.98 -12.15
CA PRO A 34 5.12 3.32 -12.06
C PRO A 34 3.64 3.26 -11.65
N PRO A 35 3.21 4.13 -10.71
CA PRO A 35 1.79 4.28 -10.40
C PRO A 35 1.02 4.95 -11.54
N LEU A 36 -0.30 4.83 -11.51
CA LEU A 36 -1.16 5.63 -12.41
C LEU A 36 -1.10 7.11 -12.04
N ILE A 37 -0.82 7.98 -13.00
CA ILE A 37 -0.70 9.44 -12.79
C ILE A 37 -1.99 10.01 -12.20
N LYS A 38 -3.17 9.60 -12.73
CA LYS A 38 -4.47 10.03 -12.19
C LYS A 38 -4.74 9.50 -10.79
N GLY A 39 -4.29 8.27 -10.47
CA GLY A 39 -4.38 7.71 -9.12
C GLY A 39 -3.55 8.54 -8.13
N GLN A 40 -2.32 8.88 -8.50
CA GLN A 40 -1.47 9.75 -7.66
C GLN A 40 -2.04 11.16 -7.50
N GLU A 41 -2.62 11.73 -8.54
CA GLU A 41 -3.31 13.03 -8.46
C GLU A 41 -4.51 12.95 -7.49
N HIS A 42 -5.31 11.89 -7.58
CA HIS A 42 -6.43 11.65 -6.67
C HIS A 42 -5.95 11.50 -5.22
N GLU A 43 -4.98 10.63 -4.99
CA GLU A 43 -4.42 10.36 -3.66
C GLU A 43 -3.85 11.64 -3.01
N LEU A 44 -3.11 12.45 -3.77
CA LEU A 44 -2.52 13.69 -3.28
C LEU A 44 -3.54 14.82 -3.06
N MET A 45 -4.66 14.86 -3.78
CA MET A 45 -5.55 16.02 -3.80
C MET A 45 -6.96 15.75 -3.29
N HIS A 46 -7.40 14.49 -3.32
CA HIS A 46 -8.81 14.14 -3.13
C HIS A 46 -9.03 12.93 -2.20
N ALA A 47 -7.96 12.31 -1.65
CA ALA A 47 -8.11 11.19 -0.73
C ALA A 47 -9.02 11.55 0.45
N ALA A 48 -9.87 10.60 0.87
CA ALA A 48 -10.79 10.79 2.00
C ALA A 48 -10.04 11.18 3.27
N SER A 49 -8.83 10.65 3.48
CA SER A 49 -7.95 10.98 4.60
C SER A 49 -7.61 12.48 4.68
N LEU A 50 -7.69 13.24 3.59
CA LEU A 50 -7.44 14.69 3.59
C LEU A 50 -8.53 15.50 4.30
N LYS A 51 -9.65 14.89 4.69
CA LYS A 51 -10.65 15.52 5.56
C LYS A 51 -10.11 15.82 6.96
N TYR A 52 -9.14 15.03 7.42
CA TYR A 52 -8.52 15.17 8.73
C TYR A 52 -7.00 15.31 8.69
N CYS A 53 -6.31 14.78 7.68
CA CYS A 53 -4.86 14.94 7.50
C CYS A 53 -4.53 16.31 6.89
N THR A 54 -3.42 16.88 7.34
CA THR A 54 -2.80 18.04 6.69
C THR A 54 -1.51 17.60 5.99
N ARG A 55 -1.17 18.28 4.89
CA ARG A 55 0.05 17.99 4.14
C ARG A 55 0.66 19.21 3.49
N LYS A 56 1.93 19.11 3.16
CA LYS A 56 2.65 20.08 2.33
C LYS A 56 3.66 19.34 1.44
N MET A 57 3.89 19.84 0.24
CA MET A 57 4.71 19.18 -0.76
C MET A 57 5.76 20.13 -1.30
N TRP A 58 6.97 19.61 -1.58
CA TRP A 58 8.05 20.38 -2.14
C TRP A 58 8.77 19.65 -3.27
N LEU A 59 9.35 20.43 -4.15
CA LEU A 59 10.28 20.05 -5.19
C LEU A 59 11.65 20.65 -4.88
N ALA A 60 12.70 19.89 -5.03
CA ALA A 60 14.06 20.41 -5.15
C ALA A 60 14.39 20.59 -6.64
N GLU A 61 14.93 21.75 -7.00
CA GLU A 61 15.25 22.14 -8.37
C GLU A 61 16.73 22.50 -8.48
N ASP A 62 17.37 22.14 -9.59
CA ASP A 62 18.71 22.60 -9.94
C ASP A 62 18.70 24.05 -10.48
N GLU A 63 19.88 24.58 -10.78
CA GLU A 63 20.06 25.95 -11.32
C GLU A 63 19.30 26.20 -12.63
N LYS A 64 18.97 25.13 -13.37
CA LYS A 64 18.20 25.20 -14.63
C LYS A 64 16.68 25.00 -14.40
N GLY A 65 16.25 24.88 -13.15
CA GLY A 65 14.85 24.63 -12.79
C GLY A 65 14.38 23.20 -13.08
N LYS A 66 15.29 22.24 -13.29
CA LYS A 66 14.96 20.83 -13.42
C LYS A 66 14.72 20.24 -12.03
N VAL A 67 13.66 19.45 -11.90
CA VAL A 67 13.37 18.73 -10.65
C VAL A 67 14.44 17.66 -10.41
N VAL A 68 15.02 17.66 -9.23
CA VAL A 68 16.04 16.71 -8.77
C VAL A 68 15.62 15.95 -7.51
N GLY A 69 14.51 16.36 -6.88
CA GLY A 69 13.92 15.66 -5.74
C GLY A 69 12.52 16.15 -5.43
N ARG A 70 11.79 15.35 -4.67
CA ARG A 70 10.46 15.65 -4.15
C ARG A 70 10.24 15.05 -2.77
N ILE A 71 9.40 15.67 -1.96
CA ILE A 71 8.94 15.16 -0.68
C ILE A 71 7.53 15.70 -0.38
N CYS A 72 6.72 14.88 0.27
CA CYS A 72 5.48 15.30 0.90
C CYS A 72 5.59 15.06 2.40
N ALA A 73 5.41 16.10 3.21
CA ALA A 73 5.21 15.95 4.64
C ALA A 73 3.72 15.99 4.96
N MET A 74 3.29 15.21 5.95
CA MET A 74 1.89 15.14 6.36
C MET A 74 1.74 14.86 7.86
N ILE A 75 0.61 15.26 8.41
CA ILE A 75 0.24 15.00 9.79
C ILE A 75 -1.10 14.28 9.79
N ASN A 76 -1.14 13.10 10.42
CA ASN A 76 -2.36 12.37 10.68
C ASN A 76 -2.72 12.56 12.17
N PRO A 77 -3.68 13.44 12.51
CA PRO A 77 -4.04 13.72 13.90
C PRO A 77 -4.64 12.49 14.61
N ARG A 78 -5.35 11.62 13.89
CA ARG A 78 -5.92 10.40 14.46
C ARG A 78 -4.82 9.41 14.89
N TYR A 79 -3.72 9.36 14.13
CA TYR A 79 -2.54 8.59 14.53
C TYR A 79 -1.93 9.17 15.81
N ASN A 80 -1.69 10.47 15.83
CA ASN A 80 -1.07 11.14 16.97
C ASN A 80 -1.92 11.02 18.25
N GLU A 81 -3.24 11.16 18.13
CA GLU A 81 -4.18 10.96 19.23
C GLU A 81 -4.13 9.51 19.74
N LYS A 82 -4.22 8.53 18.82
CA LYS A 82 -4.24 7.10 19.18
C LYS A 82 -2.97 6.65 19.91
N TYR A 83 -1.80 7.13 19.47
CA TYR A 83 -0.51 6.70 20.00
C TYR A 83 0.11 7.68 21.00
N GLY A 84 -0.57 8.79 21.31
CA GLY A 84 -0.07 9.81 22.24
C GLY A 84 1.23 10.48 21.75
N THR A 85 1.38 10.68 20.43
CA THR A 85 2.61 11.20 19.81
C THR A 85 2.38 12.56 19.14
N LYS A 86 3.49 13.22 18.76
CA LYS A 86 3.49 14.43 17.92
C LYS A 86 4.33 14.20 16.67
N ARG A 87 3.97 13.17 15.90
CA ARG A 87 4.71 12.74 14.71
C ARG A 87 4.14 13.34 13.43
N ALA A 88 5.02 13.90 12.61
CA ALA A 88 4.77 14.11 11.20
C ALA A 88 5.21 12.86 10.41
N ARG A 89 4.61 12.65 9.24
CA ARG A 89 5.02 11.63 8.29
C ARG A 89 5.69 12.28 7.10
N PHE A 90 6.64 11.58 6.46
CA PHE A 90 7.06 11.90 5.10
C PHE A 90 6.72 10.75 4.15
N GLY A 91 6.41 11.10 2.92
CA GLY A 91 6.13 10.14 1.84
C GLY A 91 6.34 10.82 0.49
N TRP A 92 6.04 10.11 -0.59
CA TRP A 92 6.38 10.59 -1.95
C TRP A 92 7.78 11.19 -2.02
N PHE A 93 8.72 10.50 -1.37
CA PHE A 93 10.10 10.91 -1.25
C PHE A 93 10.93 10.26 -2.34
N ASP A 94 11.39 11.06 -3.28
CA ASP A 94 12.27 10.64 -4.37
C ASP A 94 13.32 11.71 -4.65
N LEU A 95 14.55 11.29 -4.94
CA LEU A 95 15.65 12.22 -5.21
C LEU A 95 16.74 11.56 -6.04
N ILE A 96 17.58 12.38 -6.69
CA ILE A 96 18.85 11.94 -7.25
C ILE A 96 19.83 11.59 -6.12
N ASN A 97 20.89 10.83 -6.42
CA ASN A 97 21.92 10.50 -5.44
C ASN A 97 22.77 11.74 -5.08
N ASP A 98 22.21 12.61 -4.25
CA ASP A 98 22.86 13.83 -3.81
C ASP A 98 22.37 14.21 -2.40
N MET A 99 23.32 14.32 -1.47
CA MET A 99 23.04 14.59 -0.05
C MET A 99 22.50 16.01 0.19
N ASP A 100 22.93 16.99 -0.62
CA ASP A 100 22.46 18.37 -0.50
C ASP A 100 20.97 18.47 -0.90
N VAL A 101 20.55 17.68 -1.89
CA VAL A 101 19.13 17.58 -2.28
C VAL A 101 18.31 16.97 -1.17
N ALA A 102 18.80 15.87 -0.55
CA ALA A 102 18.13 15.22 0.55
C ALA A 102 17.96 16.16 1.74
N LYS A 103 19.04 16.80 2.14
CA LYS A 103 19.04 17.76 3.24
C LYS A 103 18.06 18.91 2.99
N LEU A 104 18.06 19.48 1.79
CA LEU A 104 17.15 20.57 1.41
C LEU A 104 15.68 20.16 1.51
N LEU A 105 15.33 18.93 1.10
CA LEU A 105 13.96 18.39 1.18
C LEU A 105 13.53 18.15 2.63
N PHE A 106 14.40 17.53 3.45
CA PHE A 106 14.08 17.27 4.85
C PHE A 106 14.08 18.53 5.68
N ASP A 107 15.00 19.50 5.47
CA ASP A 107 14.97 20.80 6.14
C ASP A 107 13.60 21.50 5.96
N ALA A 108 13.04 21.45 4.74
CA ALA A 108 11.72 22.02 4.48
C ALA A 108 10.57 21.25 5.15
N ALA A 109 10.63 19.91 5.12
CA ALA A 109 9.61 19.06 5.73
C ALA A 109 9.62 19.17 7.26
N GLU A 110 10.81 19.15 7.87
CA GLU A 110 10.99 19.26 9.32
C GLU A 110 10.63 20.67 9.84
N SER A 111 11.01 21.72 9.11
CA SER A 111 10.60 23.09 9.48
C SER A 111 9.08 23.21 9.52
N TRP A 112 8.39 22.71 8.50
CA TRP A 112 6.94 22.71 8.46
C TRP A 112 6.33 21.87 9.59
N ALA A 113 6.91 20.69 9.89
CA ALA A 113 6.44 19.82 10.97
C ALA A 113 6.60 20.51 12.34
N LYS A 114 7.72 21.16 12.59
CA LYS A 114 7.98 21.94 13.81
C LYS A 114 7.00 23.12 13.96
N ASP A 115 6.72 23.84 12.88
CA ASP A 115 5.73 24.95 12.86
C ASP A 115 4.31 24.46 13.19
N LYS A 116 4.04 23.16 12.95
CA LYS A 116 2.78 22.50 13.30
C LYS A 116 2.80 21.82 14.69
N GLY A 117 3.88 21.99 15.46
CA GLY A 117 4.02 21.45 16.81
C GLY A 117 4.39 19.98 16.86
N MET A 118 4.93 19.42 15.77
CA MET A 118 5.46 18.06 15.75
C MET A 118 6.91 18.05 16.22
N ASP A 119 7.30 16.99 16.92
CA ASP A 119 8.64 16.80 17.47
C ASP A 119 9.40 15.64 16.83
N GLU A 120 8.70 14.81 16.04
CA GLU A 120 9.29 13.71 15.28
C GLU A 120 8.79 13.70 13.84
N ILE A 121 9.60 13.12 12.93
CA ILE A 121 9.19 12.81 11.56
C ILE A 121 9.55 11.35 11.24
N HIS A 122 8.61 10.59 10.68
CA HIS A 122 8.81 9.20 10.34
C HIS A 122 8.28 8.86 8.93
N GLY A 123 8.78 7.79 8.34
CA GLY A 123 8.38 7.39 6.99
C GLY A 123 9.43 6.54 6.26
N PRO A 124 9.26 6.30 4.96
CA PRO A 124 8.15 6.78 4.11
C PRO A 124 6.81 6.15 4.45
N LEU A 125 5.79 6.97 4.63
CA LEU A 125 4.41 6.55 4.92
C LEU A 125 3.44 7.45 4.16
N TYR A 126 2.27 6.89 3.78
CA TYR A 126 1.19 7.68 3.22
C TYR A 126 0.13 7.98 4.30
N TYR A 127 -1.09 8.40 3.91
CA TYR A 127 -2.10 8.86 4.86
C TYR A 127 -2.61 7.76 5.79
N ASN A 128 -2.82 6.56 5.26
CA ASN A 128 -3.34 5.40 5.98
C ASN A 128 -2.50 4.15 5.72
N THR A 129 -2.86 3.02 6.34
CA THR A 129 -2.09 1.77 6.28
C THR A 129 -2.25 0.96 5.00
N LEU A 130 -3.24 1.25 4.15
CA LEU A 130 -3.30 0.68 2.79
C LEU A 130 -2.46 1.47 1.79
N GLY A 131 -2.07 2.70 2.14
CA GLY A 131 -1.14 3.48 1.35
C GLY A 131 0.23 2.82 1.28
N ARG A 132 0.99 3.17 0.25
CA ARG A 132 2.37 2.69 0.10
C ARG A 132 3.22 3.16 1.26
N GLN A 133 4.07 2.27 1.77
CA GLN A 133 4.89 2.55 2.94
C GLN A 133 6.22 1.80 2.88
N GLY A 134 7.16 2.28 3.69
CA GLY A 134 8.49 1.71 3.82
C GLY A 134 9.46 2.14 2.73
N MET A 135 10.71 1.79 2.94
CA MET A 135 11.82 1.99 2.02
C MET A 135 12.42 0.63 1.70
N LEU A 136 12.66 0.35 0.42
CA LEU A 136 13.30 -0.89 0.01
C LEU A 136 14.74 -0.91 0.54
N VAL A 137 15.09 -1.95 1.27
CA VAL A 137 16.43 -2.16 1.85
C VAL A 137 17.12 -3.40 1.31
N GLU A 138 16.35 -4.36 0.80
CA GLU A 138 16.83 -5.59 0.16
C GLU A 138 15.96 -5.95 -1.04
N GLY A 139 16.50 -6.74 -1.99
CA GLY A 139 15.74 -7.17 -3.18
C GLY A 139 15.66 -6.13 -4.29
N PHE A 140 16.63 -5.23 -4.39
CA PHE A 140 16.69 -4.18 -5.42
C PHE A 140 16.71 -4.72 -6.86
N ASP A 141 17.05 -5.99 -7.04
CA ASP A 141 17.05 -6.72 -8.30
C ASP A 141 15.68 -7.33 -8.66
N LYS A 142 14.70 -7.27 -7.76
CA LYS A 142 13.38 -7.84 -7.94
C LYS A 142 12.39 -6.82 -8.51
N LEU A 143 11.45 -7.32 -9.32
CA LEU A 143 10.33 -6.50 -9.76
C LEU A 143 9.47 -6.13 -8.55
N ALA A 144 9.27 -4.84 -8.33
CA ALA A 144 8.42 -4.38 -7.24
C ALA A 144 6.95 -4.79 -7.45
N PRO A 145 6.22 -5.25 -6.43
CA PRO A 145 4.77 -5.30 -6.47
C PRO A 145 4.21 -3.89 -6.69
N PHE A 146 3.09 -3.78 -7.40
CA PHE A 146 2.51 -2.47 -7.72
C PHE A 146 2.04 -1.70 -6.48
N THR A 147 1.83 -2.40 -5.37
CA THR A 147 1.45 -1.84 -4.06
C THR A 147 2.64 -1.34 -3.24
N CYS A 148 3.86 -1.68 -3.63
CA CYS A 148 5.07 -1.33 -2.88
C CYS A 148 5.81 -0.15 -3.49
N LEU A 149 6.61 0.51 -2.66
CA LEU A 149 7.57 1.51 -3.12
C LEU A 149 8.83 0.82 -3.64
N TYR A 150 9.43 1.39 -4.67
CA TYR A 150 10.78 1.07 -5.12
C TYR A 150 11.65 2.31 -4.95
N ASN A 151 12.86 2.12 -4.49
CA ASN A 151 13.90 3.15 -4.43
C ASN A 151 15.27 2.55 -4.77
N TYR A 152 16.21 3.39 -5.19
CA TYR A 152 17.57 2.96 -5.38
C TYR A 152 18.30 2.71 -4.03
N PRO A 153 19.36 1.88 -4.01
CA PRO A 153 20.10 1.55 -2.78
C PRO A 153 20.60 2.75 -2.00
N TYR A 154 21.02 3.82 -2.68
CA TYR A 154 21.59 5.02 -2.04
C TYR A 154 20.62 5.76 -1.10
N TYR A 155 19.30 5.47 -1.17
CA TYR A 155 18.32 6.09 -0.26
C TYR A 155 18.59 5.71 1.20
N VAL A 156 18.93 4.45 1.45
CA VAL A 156 19.24 3.95 2.80
C VAL A 156 20.41 4.72 3.40
N ASP A 157 21.50 4.83 2.65
CA ASP A 157 22.69 5.56 3.09
C ASP A 157 22.40 7.05 3.37
N ILE A 158 21.58 7.66 2.51
CA ILE A 158 21.20 9.07 2.64
C ILE A 158 20.41 9.31 3.92
N VAL A 159 19.35 8.54 4.18
CA VAL A 159 18.50 8.76 5.37
C VAL A 159 19.26 8.44 6.65
N GLN A 160 20.12 7.42 6.66
CA GLN A 160 20.99 7.14 7.81
C GLN A 160 21.97 8.28 8.10
N LYS A 161 22.59 8.86 7.07
CA LYS A 161 23.48 10.03 7.22
C LYS A 161 22.75 11.29 7.69
N LEU A 162 21.46 11.40 7.45
CA LEU A 162 20.59 12.45 7.98
C LEU A 162 20.18 12.21 9.43
N GLY A 163 20.54 11.07 10.02
CA GLY A 163 20.26 10.75 11.41
C GLY A 163 18.95 9.99 11.63
N PHE A 164 18.31 9.45 10.57
CA PHE A 164 17.16 8.59 10.72
C PHE A 164 17.57 7.21 11.23
N GLU A 165 16.77 6.68 12.15
CA GLU A 165 16.90 5.33 12.68
C GLU A 165 15.80 4.42 12.12
N LYS A 166 16.11 3.13 12.00
CA LYS A 166 15.15 2.13 11.54
C LYS A 166 14.10 1.87 12.62
N GLU A 167 12.82 1.99 12.28
CA GLU A 167 11.71 1.75 13.18
C GLU A 167 11.25 0.29 13.14
N CYS A 168 11.01 -0.27 11.94
CA CYS A 168 10.62 -1.67 11.77
C CYS A 168 10.98 -2.18 10.37
N ASP A 169 10.95 -3.49 10.18
CA ASP A 169 11.09 -4.17 8.89
C ASP A 169 9.77 -4.81 8.46
N TRP A 170 9.48 -4.73 7.16
CA TRP A 170 8.44 -5.49 6.49
C TRP A 170 9.08 -6.49 5.55
N ILE A 171 8.76 -7.76 5.71
CA ILE A 171 9.34 -8.85 4.89
C ILE A 171 8.27 -9.33 3.91
N GLN A 172 8.65 -9.41 2.63
CA GLN A 172 7.81 -10.00 1.59
C GLN A 172 8.32 -11.39 1.23
N TYR A 173 7.40 -12.34 1.14
CA TYR A 173 7.69 -13.70 0.74
C TYR A 173 7.13 -13.97 -0.65
N ARG A 174 7.88 -14.73 -1.45
CA ARG A 174 7.39 -15.33 -2.67
C ARG A 174 7.24 -16.84 -2.43
N MET A 175 6.06 -17.35 -2.67
CA MET A 175 5.72 -18.74 -2.40
C MET A 175 5.17 -19.40 -3.68
N PRO A 176 5.51 -20.68 -3.96
CA PRO A 176 4.88 -21.41 -5.04
C PRO A 176 3.39 -21.63 -4.73
N ALA A 177 2.53 -21.31 -5.69
CA ALA A 177 1.06 -21.45 -5.56
C ALA A 177 0.54 -22.74 -6.21
N ASP A 178 1.29 -23.33 -7.13
CA ASP A 178 0.93 -24.53 -7.89
C ASP A 178 1.04 -25.83 -7.09
N GLN A 179 1.82 -25.82 -6.00
CA GLN A 179 1.99 -27.00 -5.14
C GLN A 179 0.77 -27.28 -4.27
N GLY A 180 -0.14 -26.29 -4.12
CA GLY A 180 -1.31 -26.38 -3.25
C GLY A 180 -0.93 -26.32 -1.77
N VAL A 181 -1.68 -27.02 -0.94
CA VAL A 181 -1.53 -27.06 0.52
C VAL A 181 -1.03 -28.44 0.93
N ASP A 182 -0.22 -28.51 1.98
CA ASP A 182 0.14 -29.75 2.64
C ASP A 182 -1.15 -30.47 3.12
N GLU A 183 -1.23 -31.80 2.91
CA GLU A 183 -2.37 -32.64 3.32
C GLU A 183 -2.73 -32.47 4.81
N LYS A 184 -1.73 -32.27 5.66
CA LYS A 184 -1.97 -31.99 7.09
C LYS A 184 -2.69 -30.67 7.31
N MET A 185 -2.31 -29.63 6.56
CA MET A 185 -2.95 -28.32 6.63
C MET A 185 -4.40 -28.42 6.14
N GLU A 186 -4.65 -29.17 5.06
CA GLU A 186 -6.00 -29.43 4.56
C GLU A 186 -6.87 -30.15 5.60
N ALA A 187 -6.35 -31.23 6.21
CA ALA A 187 -7.07 -31.95 7.25
C ALA A 187 -7.37 -31.09 8.48
N ILE A 188 -6.44 -30.21 8.86
CA ILE A 188 -6.67 -29.22 9.92
C ILE A 188 -7.77 -28.24 9.49
N ALA A 189 -7.71 -27.72 8.28
CA ALA A 189 -8.70 -26.76 7.76
C ALA A 189 -10.12 -27.34 7.76
N GLU A 190 -10.29 -28.58 7.25
CA GLU A 190 -11.58 -29.28 7.24
C GLU A 190 -12.13 -29.52 8.65
N ARG A 191 -11.27 -29.99 9.57
CA ARG A 191 -11.65 -30.19 10.97
C ARG A 191 -12.07 -28.88 11.65
N MET A 192 -11.36 -27.78 11.35
CA MET A 192 -11.64 -26.46 11.92
C MET A 192 -12.95 -25.88 11.36
N MET A 193 -13.21 -26.03 10.06
CA MET A 193 -14.48 -25.61 9.46
C MET A 193 -15.68 -26.30 10.12
N GLY A 194 -15.60 -27.63 10.29
CA GLY A 194 -16.67 -28.39 10.96
C GLY A 194 -16.84 -28.00 12.42
N ARG A 195 -15.73 -27.77 13.14
CA ARG A 195 -15.77 -27.39 14.57
C ARG A 195 -16.32 -25.98 14.80
N TYR A 196 -15.94 -25.04 13.97
CA TYR A 196 -16.27 -23.61 14.15
C TYR A 196 -17.49 -23.18 13.35
N LYS A 197 -18.04 -24.08 12.52
CA LYS A 197 -19.18 -23.82 11.66
C LYS A 197 -19.02 -22.55 10.82
N VAL A 198 -17.79 -22.27 10.41
CA VAL A 198 -17.50 -21.17 9.50
C VAL A 198 -17.72 -21.62 8.06
N HIS A 199 -18.15 -20.70 7.21
CA HIS A 199 -18.34 -20.95 5.79
C HIS A 199 -17.76 -19.82 4.95
N LYS A 200 -17.39 -20.15 3.72
CA LYS A 200 -16.91 -19.14 2.75
C LYS A 200 -18.09 -18.33 2.23
N ALA A 201 -17.98 -17.01 2.33
CA ALA A 201 -18.95 -16.10 1.75
C ALA A 201 -18.86 -16.10 0.20
N ASP A 202 -20.01 -15.86 -0.43
CA ASP A 202 -20.05 -15.48 -1.85
C ASP A 202 -19.58 -14.04 -1.99
N PHE A 203 -18.30 -13.89 -2.42
CA PHE A 203 -17.66 -12.58 -2.49
C PHE A 203 -18.32 -11.62 -3.51
N ASP A 204 -18.91 -12.16 -4.59
CA ASP A 204 -19.62 -11.35 -5.58
C ASP A 204 -20.95 -10.77 -5.05
N LYS A 205 -21.57 -11.43 -4.06
CA LYS A 205 -22.69 -10.87 -3.32
C LYS A 205 -22.20 -9.90 -2.25
N LEU A 206 -21.19 -10.30 -1.46
CA LEU A 206 -20.63 -9.49 -0.38
C LEU A 206 -20.25 -8.08 -0.85
N LYS A 207 -19.52 -7.97 -1.94
CA LYS A 207 -19.04 -6.67 -2.46
C LYS A 207 -20.15 -5.76 -3.01
N LYS A 208 -21.40 -6.23 -3.08
CA LYS A 208 -22.57 -5.46 -3.52
C LYS A 208 -23.54 -5.13 -2.39
N ASP A 209 -23.40 -5.80 -1.25
CA ASP A 209 -24.28 -5.62 -0.11
C ASP A 209 -23.63 -4.69 0.93
N PRO A 210 -24.25 -3.52 1.20
CA PRO A 210 -23.69 -2.54 2.12
C PRO A 210 -23.47 -3.06 3.55
N GLU A 211 -24.35 -3.95 4.04
CA GLU A 211 -24.20 -4.52 5.38
C GLU A 211 -23.01 -5.46 5.45
N SER A 212 -22.83 -6.34 4.46
CA SER A 212 -21.67 -7.23 4.36
C SER A 212 -20.36 -6.47 4.21
N ILE A 213 -20.36 -5.37 3.45
CA ILE A 213 -19.22 -4.45 3.33
C ILE A 213 -18.88 -3.84 4.69
N ALA A 214 -19.87 -3.35 5.43
CA ALA A 214 -19.66 -2.77 6.75
C ALA A 214 -19.08 -3.80 7.73
N LYS A 215 -19.59 -5.03 7.73
CA LYS A 215 -19.05 -6.14 8.53
C LYS A 215 -17.62 -6.49 8.15
N PHE A 216 -17.31 -6.51 6.86
CA PHE A 216 -15.95 -6.74 6.37
C PHE A 216 -14.96 -5.67 6.89
N PHE A 217 -15.28 -4.39 6.75
CA PHE A 217 -14.38 -3.33 7.20
C PHE A 217 -14.32 -3.19 8.73
N LYS A 218 -15.39 -3.55 9.44
CA LYS A 218 -15.34 -3.70 10.90
C LYS A 218 -14.31 -4.76 11.29
N ALA A 219 -14.42 -5.96 10.70
CA ALA A 219 -13.45 -7.04 10.96
C ALA A 219 -12.03 -6.65 10.53
N TYR A 220 -11.87 -5.93 9.41
CA TYR A 220 -10.58 -5.37 8.99
C TYR A 220 -9.99 -4.45 10.06
N ASN A 221 -10.74 -3.45 10.50
CA ASN A 221 -10.28 -2.50 11.51
C ASN A 221 -9.90 -3.21 12.82
N GLU A 222 -10.74 -4.13 13.29
CA GLU A 222 -10.51 -4.89 14.53
C GLU A 222 -9.34 -5.88 14.41
N SER A 223 -9.14 -6.50 13.25
CA SER A 223 -8.08 -7.50 13.03
C SER A 223 -6.68 -6.90 13.12
N PHE A 224 -6.52 -5.66 12.72
CA PHE A 224 -5.21 -5.00 12.64
C PHE A 224 -4.94 -4.08 13.83
N ASP A 225 -5.97 -3.72 14.59
CA ASP A 225 -5.81 -2.83 15.72
C ASP A 225 -4.95 -3.47 16.83
N GLY A 226 -3.90 -2.77 17.22
CA GLY A 226 -2.93 -3.25 18.21
C GLY A 226 -1.94 -4.33 17.71
N ILE A 227 -2.07 -4.80 16.45
CA ILE A 227 -1.20 -5.83 15.86
C ILE A 227 -0.30 -5.23 14.78
N VAL A 228 -0.88 -4.47 13.86
CA VAL A 228 -0.12 -3.88 12.76
C VAL A 228 0.50 -2.56 13.18
N HIS A 229 1.79 -2.43 12.94
CA HIS A 229 2.55 -1.22 13.26
C HIS A 229 1.96 0.01 12.55
N ASN A 230 1.83 1.11 13.25
CA ASN A 230 1.27 2.36 12.75
C ASN A 230 -0.20 2.32 12.27
N PHE A 231 -0.96 1.27 12.64
CA PHE A 231 -2.34 1.11 12.19
C PHE A 231 -3.28 2.16 12.80
N VAL A 232 -4.08 2.77 11.94
CA VAL A 232 -5.21 3.63 12.31
C VAL A 232 -6.45 3.10 11.61
N PRO A 233 -7.54 2.78 12.35
CA PRO A 233 -8.77 2.29 11.74
C PRO A 233 -9.34 3.25 10.69
N PHE A 234 -9.90 2.71 9.63
CA PHE A 234 -10.57 3.51 8.60
C PHE A 234 -11.79 4.23 9.12
N THR A 235 -12.00 5.44 8.60
CA THR A 235 -13.27 6.15 8.74
C THR A 235 -14.28 5.63 7.73
N GLU A 236 -15.57 5.97 7.92
CA GLU A 236 -16.63 5.62 6.97
C GLU A 236 -16.35 6.18 5.57
N GLU A 237 -15.78 7.38 5.48
CA GLU A 237 -15.43 7.99 4.22
C GLU A 237 -14.28 7.29 3.50
N GLU A 238 -13.27 6.86 4.25
CA GLU A 238 -12.17 6.05 3.69
C GLU A 238 -12.69 4.70 3.21
N ILE A 239 -13.58 4.06 3.98
CA ILE A 239 -14.24 2.82 3.56
C ILE A 239 -15.02 3.03 2.26
N ALA A 240 -15.82 4.11 2.17
CA ALA A 240 -16.59 4.42 0.96
C ALA A 240 -15.68 4.67 -0.25
N GLU A 241 -14.52 5.29 -0.04
CA GLU A 241 -13.51 5.49 -1.08
C GLU A 241 -12.92 4.17 -1.56
N GLU A 242 -12.49 3.30 -0.65
CA GLU A 242 -11.91 1.99 -0.96
C GLU A 242 -12.90 1.07 -1.69
N VAL A 243 -14.15 1.05 -1.26
CA VAL A 243 -15.24 0.32 -1.93
C VAL A 243 -15.38 0.78 -3.38
N LYS A 244 -15.38 2.09 -3.61
CA LYS A 244 -15.54 2.67 -4.94
C LYS A 244 -14.32 2.42 -5.85
N GLN A 245 -13.12 2.46 -5.27
CA GLN A 245 -11.89 2.40 -6.07
C GLN A 245 -11.41 0.98 -6.31
N ILE A 246 -11.50 0.11 -5.31
CA ILE A 246 -10.83 -1.19 -5.32
C ILE A 246 -11.81 -2.35 -5.28
N MET A 247 -12.77 -2.36 -4.37
CA MET A 247 -13.58 -3.54 -4.08
C MET A 247 -14.35 -4.06 -5.30
N GLY A 248 -14.87 -3.17 -6.12
CA GLY A 248 -15.57 -3.53 -7.36
C GLY A 248 -14.69 -4.22 -8.43
N GLN A 249 -13.37 -4.06 -8.34
CA GLN A 249 -12.40 -4.60 -9.29
C GLN A 249 -11.76 -5.91 -8.81
N LEU A 250 -12.01 -6.32 -7.56
CA LEU A 250 -11.46 -7.55 -7.01
C LEU A 250 -12.12 -8.77 -7.65
N ASP A 251 -11.27 -9.73 -8.01
CA ASP A 251 -11.70 -11.02 -8.57
C ASP A 251 -12.09 -11.97 -7.43
N SER A 252 -13.34 -12.42 -7.44
CA SER A 252 -13.88 -13.35 -6.42
C SER A 252 -13.12 -14.67 -6.36
N ARG A 253 -12.46 -15.07 -7.43
CA ARG A 253 -11.62 -16.27 -7.47
C ARG A 253 -10.35 -16.14 -6.62
N LEU A 254 -9.91 -14.91 -6.34
CA LEU A 254 -8.68 -14.59 -5.60
C LEU A 254 -8.96 -14.06 -4.19
N CYS A 255 -10.22 -14.03 -3.77
CA CYS A 255 -10.64 -13.52 -2.47
C CYS A 255 -11.30 -14.63 -1.64
N CYS A 256 -11.03 -14.65 -0.35
CA CYS A 256 -11.63 -15.55 0.61
C CYS A 256 -12.10 -14.75 1.83
N VAL A 257 -13.39 -14.80 2.12
CA VAL A 257 -13.98 -14.25 3.36
C VAL A 257 -14.74 -15.38 4.04
N LEU A 258 -14.41 -15.64 5.28
CA LEU A 258 -15.07 -16.63 6.12
C LEU A 258 -16.06 -15.92 7.04
N MET A 259 -17.29 -16.41 7.05
CA MET A 259 -18.35 -15.94 7.94
C MET A 259 -18.61 -16.99 9.01
N ASP A 260 -18.96 -16.57 10.23
CA ASP A 260 -19.40 -17.44 11.29
C ASP A 260 -20.93 -17.65 11.28
N GLU A 261 -21.47 -18.41 12.26
CA GLU A 261 -22.90 -18.69 12.37
C GLU A 261 -23.75 -17.44 12.63
N ASP A 262 -23.16 -16.40 13.21
CA ASP A 262 -23.82 -15.12 13.50
C ASP A 262 -23.83 -14.19 12.28
N GLY A 263 -23.22 -14.63 11.15
CA GLY A 263 -23.07 -13.83 9.95
C GLY A 263 -22.07 -12.69 10.11
N GLU A 264 -21.10 -12.83 11.02
CA GLU A 264 -19.97 -11.90 11.18
C GLU A 264 -18.73 -12.45 10.47
N VAL A 265 -17.82 -11.56 10.06
CA VAL A 265 -16.59 -11.96 9.39
C VAL A 265 -15.60 -12.56 10.40
N ALA A 266 -15.28 -13.84 10.21
CA ALA A 266 -14.33 -14.56 11.05
C ALA A 266 -12.87 -14.34 10.60
N ALA A 267 -12.61 -14.45 9.30
CA ALA A 267 -11.30 -14.25 8.72
C ALA A 267 -11.43 -13.86 7.23
N PHE A 268 -10.39 -13.26 6.68
CA PHE A 268 -10.37 -12.87 5.29
C PHE A 268 -8.96 -12.91 4.70
N GLY A 269 -8.90 -13.12 3.40
CA GLY A 269 -7.72 -12.95 2.57
C GLY A 269 -8.12 -12.34 1.23
N ILE A 270 -7.53 -11.22 0.87
CA ILE A 270 -7.80 -10.49 -0.37
C ILE A 270 -6.54 -10.45 -1.21
N SER A 271 -6.67 -10.96 -2.41
CA SER A 271 -5.58 -11.01 -3.37
C SER A 271 -6.00 -10.46 -4.73
N THR A 272 -5.03 -10.15 -5.53
CA THR A 272 -5.21 -9.70 -6.91
C THR A 272 -4.19 -10.37 -7.83
N ALA A 273 -4.52 -10.47 -9.10
CA ALA A 273 -3.53 -10.83 -10.11
C ALA A 273 -2.39 -9.80 -10.12
N CYS A 274 -1.16 -10.24 -10.25
CA CYS A 274 0.00 -9.35 -10.29
C CYS A 274 0.00 -8.51 -11.58
N VAL A 275 -0.25 -7.23 -11.44
CA VAL A 275 -0.32 -6.30 -12.57
C VAL A 275 0.97 -5.50 -12.79
N SER A 276 2.04 -5.79 -12.05
CA SER A 276 3.28 -4.98 -12.08
C SER A 276 3.86 -4.80 -13.49
N ARG A 277 3.97 -5.86 -14.28
CA ARG A 277 4.44 -5.76 -15.68
C ARG A 277 3.48 -4.99 -16.60
N ALA A 278 2.17 -5.11 -16.36
CA ALA A 278 1.17 -4.35 -17.10
C ALA A 278 1.25 -2.85 -16.78
N MET A 279 1.47 -2.51 -15.51
CA MET A 279 1.66 -1.13 -15.07
C MET A 279 2.93 -0.50 -15.67
N GLN A 280 4.01 -1.26 -15.80
CA GLN A 280 5.21 -0.80 -16.52
C GLN A 280 4.90 -0.46 -17.98
N LYS A 281 4.15 -1.34 -18.67
CA LYS A 281 3.72 -1.11 -20.07
C LYS A 281 2.77 0.07 -20.20
N ALA A 282 1.90 0.28 -19.22
CA ALA A 282 0.96 1.40 -19.17
C ALA A 282 1.65 2.75 -18.94
N LYS A 283 2.90 2.79 -18.42
CA LYS A 283 3.68 4.01 -18.19
C LYS A 283 2.89 5.11 -17.47
N GLY A 284 2.13 4.72 -16.43
CA GLY A 284 1.31 5.62 -15.63
C GLY A 284 0.01 6.09 -16.28
N ARG A 285 -0.42 5.53 -17.42
CA ARG A 285 -1.64 5.94 -18.13
C ARG A 285 -2.42 4.73 -18.64
N LEU A 286 -3.73 4.69 -18.36
CA LEU A 286 -4.60 3.65 -18.92
C LEU A 286 -4.91 3.91 -20.40
N PHE A 287 -5.09 5.16 -20.80
CA PHE A 287 -5.42 5.51 -22.20
C PHE A 287 -4.17 6.02 -22.94
N PRO A 288 -4.03 5.71 -24.26
CA PRO A 288 -4.99 4.94 -25.07
C PRO A 288 -4.91 3.41 -24.93
N PHE A 289 -3.78 2.80 -24.60
CA PHE A 289 -3.59 1.33 -24.66
C PHE A 289 -3.20 0.69 -23.31
N GLY A 290 -2.91 1.47 -22.26
CA GLY A 290 -2.51 0.94 -20.95
C GLY A 290 -3.57 0.04 -20.30
N TRP A 291 -4.86 0.38 -20.47
CA TRP A 291 -5.99 -0.41 -20.00
C TRP A 291 -5.98 -1.85 -20.54
N TYR A 292 -5.61 -2.03 -21.80
CA TYR A 292 -5.54 -3.36 -22.41
C TYR A 292 -4.50 -4.25 -21.71
N HIS A 293 -3.32 -3.71 -21.42
CA HIS A 293 -2.29 -4.46 -20.71
C HIS A 293 -2.74 -4.84 -19.29
N VAL A 294 -3.42 -3.94 -18.59
CA VAL A 294 -3.93 -4.20 -17.22
C VAL A 294 -5.04 -5.25 -17.26
N LEU A 295 -6.04 -5.10 -18.15
CA LEU A 295 -7.13 -6.08 -18.28
C LEU A 295 -6.60 -7.46 -18.68
N LYS A 296 -5.63 -7.52 -19.60
CA LYS A 296 -5.00 -8.79 -19.95
C LYS A 296 -4.35 -9.43 -18.73
N ALA A 297 -3.58 -8.69 -17.93
CA ALA A 297 -2.91 -9.22 -16.74
C ALA A 297 -3.89 -9.65 -15.64
N LEU A 298 -5.06 -9.02 -15.54
CA LEU A 298 -6.10 -9.43 -14.60
C LEU A 298 -6.80 -10.73 -14.99
N ASN A 299 -6.82 -11.08 -16.28
CA ASN A 299 -7.50 -12.29 -16.78
C ASN A 299 -6.54 -13.44 -17.08
N ASP A 300 -5.28 -13.15 -17.41
CA ASP A 300 -4.25 -14.11 -17.80
C ASP A 300 -3.01 -13.86 -16.93
N PHE A 301 -2.98 -14.49 -15.76
CA PHE A 301 -1.96 -14.28 -14.75
C PHE A 301 -1.32 -15.59 -14.28
N GLU A 302 -0.04 -15.56 -14.04
CA GLU A 302 0.72 -16.63 -13.40
C GLU A 302 1.10 -16.29 -11.96
N HIS A 303 0.97 -15.01 -11.57
CA HIS A 303 1.38 -14.50 -10.26
C HIS A 303 0.21 -13.80 -9.59
N VAL A 304 0.07 -14.02 -8.29
CA VAL A 304 -0.96 -13.43 -7.43
C VAL A 304 -0.28 -12.66 -6.30
N ASP A 305 -0.70 -11.43 -6.10
CA ASP A 305 -0.25 -10.61 -4.97
C ASP A 305 -1.28 -10.72 -3.84
N LEU A 306 -0.91 -11.33 -2.70
CA LEU A 306 -1.72 -11.31 -1.48
C LEU A 306 -1.58 -9.94 -0.84
N MET A 307 -2.65 -9.15 -0.89
CA MET A 307 -2.64 -7.75 -0.46
C MET A 307 -2.87 -7.61 1.04
N ILE A 308 -3.90 -8.28 1.55
CA ILE A 308 -4.29 -8.21 2.96
C ILE A 308 -4.83 -9.56 3.42
N GLN A 309 -4.59 -9.87 4.68
CA GLN A 309 -5.20 -11.01 5.36
C GLN A 309 -5.38 -10.69 6.84
N GLY A 310 -6.43 -11.21 7.43
CA GLY A 310 -6.72 -10.97 8.83
C GLY A 310 -7.73 -11.95 9.40
N ALA A 311 -7.78 -11.98 10.73
CA ALA A 311 -8.81 -12.70 11.48
C ALA A 311 -9.36 -11.78 12.56
N ALA A 312 -10.68 -11.72 12.70
CA ALA A 312 -11.31 -10.95 13.76
C ALA A 312 -10.81 -11.40 15.15
N PRO A 313 -10.75 -10.52 16.16
CA PRO A 313 -10.14 -10.80 17.45
C PRO A 313 -10.62 -12.10 18.10
N LYS A 314 -11.93 -12.40 18.03
CA LYS A 314 -12.54 -13.65 18.50
C LYS A 314 -11.89 -14.91 17.90
N TRP A 315 -11.34 -14.80 16.68
CA TRP A 315 -10.80 -15.90 15.89
C TRP A 315 -9.29 -15.98 15.86
N GLN A 316 -8.60 -14.96 16.41
CA GLN A 316 -7.14 -14.98 16.51
C GLN A 316 -6.69 -16.10 17.44
N ASN A 317 -5.54 -16.71 17.11
CA ASN A 317 -4.96 -17.85 17.84
C ASN A 317 -5.82 -19.12 17.90
N THR A 318 -6.90 -19.21 17.13
CA THR A 318 -7.77 -20.41 17.07
C THR A 318 -7.36 -21.39 15.99
N GLY A 319 -6.44 -21.01 15.08
CA GLY A 319 -6.08 -21.77 13.89
C GLY A 319 -6.96 -21.49 12.68
N ILE A 320 -7.87 -20.50 12.73
CA ILE A 320 -8.72 -20.10 11.60
C ILE A 320 -7.89 -19.72 10.35
N SER A 321 -6.66 -19.25 10.55
CA SER A 321 -5.74 -18.94 9.46
C SER A 321 -5.45 -20.16 8.57
N ALA A 322 -5.39 -21.37 9.12
CA ALA A 322 -5.21 -22.58 8.33
C ALA A 322 -6.39 -22.80 7.35
N VAL A 323 -7.60 -22.45 7.75
CA VAL A 323 -8.81 -22.59 6.91
C VAL A 323 -8.71 -21.67 5.69
N PHE A 324 -8.54 -20.38 5.91
CA PHE A 324 -8.52 -19.45 4.77
C PHE A 324 -7.27 -19.61 3.91
N HIS A 325 -6.09 -19.93 4.47
CA HIS A 325 -4.89 -20.23 3.69
C HIS A 325 -5.07 -21.47 2.80
N SER A 326 -5.65 -22.55 3.35
CA SER A 326 -5.96 -23.74 2.57
C SER A 326 -6.92 -23.42 1.41
N MET A 327 -7.98 -22.66 1.68
CA MET A 327 -8.93 -22.25 0.64
C MET A 327 -8.30 -21.37 -0.43
N MET A 328 -7.50 -20.37 -0.04
CA MET A 328 -6.84 -19.48 -0.98
C MET A 328 -5.81 -20.22 -1.84
N ALA A 329 -5.02 -21.13 -1.26
CA ALA A 329 -4.06 -21.92 -2.02
C ALA A 329 -4.75 -22.83 -3.06
N ARG A 330 -5.90 -23.44 -2.72
CA ARG A 330 -6.72 -24.17 -3.71
C ARG A 330 -7.23 -23.23 -4.81
N GLN A 331 -7.74 -22.05 -4.46
CA GLN A 331 -8.21 -21.07 -5.44
C GLN A 331 -7.08 -20.63 -6.40
N TYR A 332 -5.87 -20.37 -5.89
CA TYR A 332 -4.73 -20.00 -6.71
C TYR A 332 -4.36 -21.11 -7.68
N LYS A 333 -4.31 -22.36 -7.19
CA LYS A 333 -4.05 -23.55 -8.03
C LYS A 333 -5.12 -23.72 -9.11
N ASP A 334 -6.40 -23.60 -8.76
CA ASP A 334 -7.53 -23.71 -9.69
C ASP A 334 -7.52 -22.62 -10.76
N CYS A 335 -7.00 -21.43 -10.44
CA CYS A 335 -6.79 -20.34 -11.37
C CYS A 335 -5.52 -20.48 -12.22
N GLY A 336 -4.69 -21.52 -11.99
CA GLY A 336 -3.45 -21.72 -12.72
C GLY A 336 -2.30 -20.81 -12.26
N ALA A 337 -2.39 -20.18 -11.09
CA ALA A 337 -1.32 -19.38 -10.54
C ALA A 337 -0.11 -20.28 -10.20
N LYS A 338 1.10 -19.77 -10.49
CA LYS A 338 2.36 -20.46 -10.19
C LYS A 338 3.02 -19.91 -8.92
N TRP A 339 2.77 -18.63 -8.64
CA TRP A 339 3.38 -17.89 -7.51
C TRP A 339 2.38 -16.95 -6.88
#